data_eac086cbc28f1ef5005328f32495e645
#
_entry.id   eac086cbc28f1ef5005328f32495e645
#
_cell.length_a   1.000
_cell.length_b   1.000
_cell.length_c   1.000
_cell.angle_alpha   90.00
_cell.angle_beta   90.00
_cell.angle_gamma   90.00
#
_symmetry.space_group_name_H-M   'P 1'
#
loop_
_entity.id
_entity.type
_entity.pdbx_description
1 polymer ?
#
loop_
_entity_poly.entity_id
_entity_poly.type
_entity_poly.pdbx_seq_one_letter_code
_entity_poly.pdbx_strand_id
1 'polypeptide(L)'
;NARTEAQEIISKAREAGDKLKQKLESDGKNQYDSMLSKAKDQIESEKQKALNEIKDTVVDVALKASEKVIKRNLNADDNKKMIEEAVDEFKHAN
;
A
#
# COMPACT_ATOMS: atom_id res chain seq x y z
N ASN A 1 7.22 -32.92 58.34
CA ASN A 1 6.49 -34.07 57.84
C ASN A 1 6.64 -34.13 56.32
N ALA A 2 7.07 -35.31 55.81
CA ALA A 2 7.29 -35.54 54.37
C ALA A 2 6.02 -35.32 53.55
N ARG A 3 4.86 -35.63 54.11
CA ARG A 3 3.56 -35.44 53.45
C ARG A 3 3.22 -33.94 53.27
N THR A 4 3.50 -33.14 54.26
CA THR A 4 3.31 -31.66 54.20
C THR A 4 4.27 -31.02 53.22
N GLU A 5 5.54 -31.45 53.23
CA GLU A 5 6.56 -30.98 52.28
C GLU A 5 6.19 -31.33 50.84
N ALA A 6 5.67 -32.55 50.60
CA ALA A 6 5.21 -32.97 49.27
C ALA A 6 4.07 -32.10 48.78
N GLN A 7 3.09 -31.79 49.68
CA GLN A 7 1.95 -30.95 49.35
C GLN A 7 2.39 -29.50 49.01
N GLU A 8 3.39 -28.98 49.75
CA GLU A 8 3.95 -27.65 49.43
C GLU A 8 4.64 -27.62 48.08
N ILE A 9 5.39 -28.69 47.76
CA ILE A 9 6.07 -28.78 46.46
C ILE A 9 5.03 -28.80 45.34
N ILE A 10 3.97 -29.61 45.49
CA ILE A 10 2.89 -29.69 44.48
C ILE A 10 2.18 -28.35 44.34
N SER A 11 1.88 -27.68 45.45
CA SER A 11 1.21 -26.37 45.46
C SER A 11 2.08 -25.31 44.74
N LYS A 12 3.36 -25.25 45.04
CA LYS A 12 4.30 -24.34 44.40
C LYS A 12 4.46 -24.65 42.90
N ALA A 13 4.51 -25.92 42.54
CA ALA A 13 4.59 -26.33 41.12
C ALA A 13 3.35 -25.92 40.35
N ARG A 14 2.14 -26.07 40.94
CA ARG A 14 0.88 -25.64 40.31
C ARG A 14 0.86 -24.11 40.15
N GLU A 15 1.26 -23.39 41.17
CA GLU A 15 1.30 -21.93 41.12
C GLU A 15 2.27 -21.46 40.03
N ALA A 16 3.45 -22.05 39.97
CA ALA A 16 4.43 -21.75 38.92
C ALA A 16 3.91 -22.10 37.53
N GLY A 17 3.20 -23.23 37.42
CA GLY A 17 2.59 -23.64 36.15
C GLY A 17 1.50 -22.67 35.69
N ASP A 18 0.65 -22.23 36.62
CA ASP A 18 -0.43 -21.27 36.34
C ASP A 18 0.18 -19.90 35.89
N LYS A 19 1.21 -19.45 36.56
CA LYS A 19 1.89 -18.20 36.20
C LYS A 19 2.52 -18.31 34.80
N LEU A 20 3.15 -19.43 34.51
CA LEU A 20 3.72 -19.68 33.19
C LEU A 20 2.65 -19.71 32.11
N LYS A 21 1.53 -20.37 32.38
CA LYS A 21 0.39 -20.42 31.46
C LYS A 21 -0.12 -19.02 31.16
N GLN A 22 -0.34 -18.21 32.19
CA GLN A 22 -0.81 -16.84 32.04
C GLN A 22 0.17 -15.98 31.23
N LYS A 23 1.46 -16.16 31.49
CA LYS A 23 2.52 -15.45 30.76
C LYS A 23 2.51 -15.84 29.28
N LEU A 24 2.42 -17.13 28.98
CA LEU A 24 2.38 -17.63 27.60
C LEU A 24 1.15 -17.12 26.86
N GLU A 25 -0.02 -17.12 27.52
CA GLU A 25 -1.26 -16.60 26.95
C GLU A 25 -1.14 -15.09 26.66
N SER A 26 -0.59 -14.33 27.60
CA SER A 26 -0.38 -12.88 27.45
C SER A 26 0.63 -12.57 26.34
N ASP A 27 1.76 -13.27 26.34
CA ASP A 27 2.80 -13.09 25.31
C ASP A 27 2.26 -13.47 23.93
N GLY A 28 1.51 -14.57 23.85
CA GLY A 28 0.87 -15.01 22.61
C GLY A 28 -0.10 -13.98 22.06
N LYS A 29 -0.94 -13.42 22.93
CA LYS A 29 -1.88 -12.36 22.54
C LYS A 29 -1.14 -11.11 22.06
N ASN A 30 -0.09 -10.71 22.78
CA ASN A 30 0.69 -9.54 22.40
C ASN A 30 1.39 -9.75 21.05
N GLN A 31 1.92 -10.93 20.79
CA GLN A 31 2.53 -11.29 19.51
C GLN A 31 1.49 -11.26 18.38
N TYR A 32 0.32 -11.83 18.64
CA TYR A 32 -0.79 -11.82 17.66
C TYR A 32 -1.19 -10.40 17.31
N ASP A 33 -1.42 -9.55 18.31
CA ASP A 33 -1.80 -8.16 18.10
C ASP A 33 -0.73 -7.39 17.32
N SER A 34 0.54 -7.62 17.65
CA SER A 34 1.67 -7.01 16.95
C SER A 34 1.76 -7.45 15.49
N MET A 35 1.61 -8.75 15.24
CA MET A 35 1.62 -9.31 13.88
C MET A 35 0.45 -8.77 13.05
N LEU A 36 -0.74 -8.68 13.64
CA LEU A 36 -1.91 -8.14 12.97
C LEU A 36 -1.72 -6.67 12.61
N SER A 37 -1.19 -5.88 13.53
CA SER A 37 -0.89 -4.46 13.29
C SER A 37 0.12 -4.29 12.15
N LYS A 38 1.20 -5.07 12.17
CA LYS A 38 2.22 -5.04 11.11
C LYS A 38 1.66 -5.46 9.77
N ALA A 39 0.80 -6.49 9.75
CA ALA A 39 0.15 -6.95 8.53
C ALA A 39 -0.76 -5.88 7.93
N LYS A 40 -1.52 -5.18 8.76
CA LYS A 40 -2.38 -4.08 8.32
C LYS A 40 -1.56 -2.93 7.73
N ASP A 41 -0.46 -2.56 8.39
CA ASP A 41 0.43 -1.51 7.90
C ASP A 41 1.07 -1.89 6.57
N GLN A 42 1.50 -3.15 6.44
CA GLN A 42 2.09 -3.66 5.21
C GLN A 42 1.08 -3.65 4.05
N ILE A 43 -0.15 -4.10 4.32
CA ILE A 43 -1.23 -4.09 3.32
C ILE A 43 -1.51 -2.66 2.86
N GLU A 44 -1.61 -1.71 3.79
CA GLU A 44 -1.83 -0.30 3.45
C GLU A 44 -0.69 0.26 2.61
N SER A 45 0.55 -0.04 2.97
CA SER A 45 1.73 0.38 2.22
C SER A 45 1.74 -0.20 0.79
N GLU A 46 1.45 -1.48 0.65
CA GLU A 46 1.38 -2.13 -0.66
C GLU A 46 0.24 -1.60 -1.51
N LYS A 47 -0.91 -1.30 -0.88
CA LYS A 47 -2.04 -0.67 -1.55
C LYS A 47 -1.65 0.68 -2.13
N GLN A 48 -1.00 1.53 -1.35
CA GLN A 48 -0.55 2.85 -1.81
C GLN A 48 0.46 2.73 -2.95
N LYS A 49 1.38 1.78 -2.84
CA LYS A 49 2.36 1.50 -3.90
C LYS A 49 1.66 1.08 -5.20
N ALA A 50 0.71 0.16 -5.11
CA ALA A 50 -0.05 -0.30 -6.26
C ALA A 50 -0.87 0.82 -6.90
N LEU A 51 -1.50 1.68 -6.11
CA LEU A 51 -2.24 2.84 -6.61
C LEU A 51 -1.33 3.82 -7.34
N ASN A 52 -0.13 4.07 -6.81
CA ASN A 52 0.85 4.94 -7.46
C ASN A 52 1.35 4.35 -8.78
N GLU A 53 1.58 3.03 -8.84
CA GLU A 53 1.98 2.35 -10.07
C GLU A 53 0.89 2.42 -11.14
N ILE A 54 -0.37 2.24 -10.75
CA ILE A 54 -1.52 2.38 -11.67
C ILE A 54 -1.60 3.81 -12.18
N LYS A 55 -1.47 4.79 -11.30
CA LYS A 55 -1.49 6.21 -11.66
C LYS A 55 -0.40 6.53 -12.69
N ASP A 56 0.82 6.07 -12.45
CA ASP A 56 1.95 6.29 -13.36
C ASP A 56 1.69 5.64 -14.73
N THR A 57 1.14 4.43 -14.74
CA THR A 57 0.78 3.72 -15.97
C THR A 57 -0.29 4.47 -16.75
N VAL A 58 -1.33 4.96 -16.07
CA VAL A 58 -2.41 5.73 -16.70
C VAL A 58 -1.85 7.02 -17.30
N VAL A 59 -0.98 7.71 -16.61
CA VAL A 59 -0.33 8.94 -17.12
C VAL A 59 0.51 8.62 -18.37
N ASP A 60 1.30 7.55 -18.34
CA ASP A 60 2.12 7.14 -19.48
C ASP A 60 1.25 6.81 -20.71
N VAL A 61 0.18 6.05 -20.51
CA VAL A 61 -0.75 5.69 -21.59
C VAL A 61 -1.43 6.93 -22.14
N ALA A 62 -1.85 7.86 -21.28
CA ALA A 62 -2.48 9.12 -21.70
C ALA A 62 -1.53 9.98 -22.52
N LEU A 63 -0.27 10.07 -22.11
CA LEU A 63 0.76 10.82 -22.84
C LEU A 63 1.05 10.21 -24.20
N LYS A 64 1.18 8.89 -24.27
CA LYS A 64 1.41 8.17 -25.54
C LYS A 64 0.22 8.32 -26.49
N ALA A 65 -1.00 8.21 -25.97
CA ALA A 65 -2.20 8.42 -26.77
C ALA A 65 -2.27 9.86 -27.31
N SER A 66 -1.93 10.84 -26.47
CA SER A 66 -1.90 12.24 -26.85
C SER A 66 -0.86 12.52 -27.96
N GLU A 67 0.32 11.92 -27.85
CA GLU A 67 1.35 12.00 -28.89
C GLU A 67 0.86 11.46 -30.23
N LYS A 68 0.20 10.31 -30.21
CA LYS A 68 -0.36 9.70 -31.43
C LYS A 68 -1.42 10.58 -32.07
N VAL A 69 -2.29 11.16 -31.28
CA VAL A 69 -3.35 12.07 -31.76
C VAL A 69 -2.70 13.31 -32.38
N ILE A 70 -1.74 13.91 -31.73
CA ILE A 70 -1.03 15.08 -32.23
C ILE A 70 -0.31 14.77 -33.54
N LYS A 71 0.43 13.66 -33.61
CA LYS A 71 1.15 13.24 -34.81
C LYS A 71 0.20 13.00 -35.99
N ARG A 72 -0.94 12.32 -35.75
CA ARG A 72 -1.95 12.11 -36.75
C ARG A 72 -2.53 13.41 -37.27
N ASN A 73 -2.85 14.32 -36.38
CA ASN A 73 -3.44 15.60 -36.73
C ASN A 73 -2.46 16.49 -37.48
N LEU A 74 -1.16 16.47 -37.11
CA LEU A 74 -0.14 17.23 -37.81
C LEU A 74 0.15 16.70 -39.22
N ASN A 75 -0.12 15.42 -39.50
CA ASN A 75 0.13 14.82 -40.81
C ASN A 75 -1.10 14.90 -41.72
N ALA A 76 -2.27 15.33 -41.23
CA ALA A 76 -3.45 15.53 -42.05
C ALA A 76 -3.46 16.94 -42.65
N ASP A 77 -3.77 17.05 -43.97
CA ASP A 77 -3.81 18.33 -44.68
C ASP A 77 -4.79 19.32 -44.04
N ASP A 78 -5.91 18.83 -43.49
CA ASP A 78 -6.90 19.67 -42.83
C ASP A 78 -6.33 20.32 -41.55
N ASN A 79 -5.49 19.62 -40.83
CA ASN A 79 -4.86 20.13 -39.61
C ASN A 79 -3.73 21.11 -39.92
N LYS A 80 -3.06 20.96 -41.03
CA LYS A 80 -2.09 21.90 -41.51
C LYS A 80 -2.77 23.24 -41.83
N LYS A 81 -3.95 23.22 -42.45
CA LYS A 81 -4.77 24.40 -42.68
C LYS A 81 -5.19 25.07 -41.37
N MET A 82 -5.64 24.30 -40.38
CA MET A 82 -6.03 24.82 -39.06
C MET A 82 -4.86 25.54 -38.40
N ILE A 83 -3.68 24.95 -38.46
CA ILE A 83 -2.45 25.55 -37.89
C ILE A 83 -2.10 26.84 -38.62
N GLU A 84 -2.18 26.88 -39.95
CA GLU A 84 -1.95 28.07 -40.76
C GLU A 84 -2.95 29.18 -40.43
N GLU A 85 -4.25 28.83 -40.28
CA GLU A 85 -5.29 29.76 -39.88
C GLU A 85 -5.04 30.33 -38.48
N ALA A 86 -4.63 29.49 -37.53
CA ALA A 86 -4.32 29.93 -36.17
C ALA A 86 -3.12 30.87 -36.14
N VAL A 87 -2.09 30.60 -36.97
CA VAL A 87 -0.90 31.48 -37.12
C VAL A 87 -1.30 32.80 -37.72
N ASP A 88 -2.16 32.79 -38.75
CA ASP A 88 -2.65 34.01 -39.38
C ASP A 88 -3.48 34.87 -38.42
N GLU A 89 -4.38 34.24 -37.62
CA GLU A 89 -5.13 34.91 -36.57
C GLU A 89 -4.21 35.58 -35.56
N PHE A 90 -3.15 34.87 -35.17
CA PHE A 90 -2.14 35.39 -34.24
C PHE A 90 -1.41 36.60 -34.79
N LYS A 91 -1.04 36.58 -36.07
CA LYS A 91 -0.40 37.70 -36.76
C LYS A 91 -1.28 38.90 -36.89
N HIS A 92 -2.60 38.71 -37.12
CA HIS A 92 -3.57 39.78 -37.28
C HIS A 92 -4.13 40.32 -35.97
N ALA A 93 -3.90 39.61 -34.84
CA ALA A 93 -4.36 40.02 -33.52
C ALA A 93 -3.54 41.21 -32.93
N ASN A 94 -2.45 41.56 -33.56
CA ASN A 94 -1.61 42.69 -33.13
C ASN A 94 -1.88 43.93 -33.99
#